data_c93679e2ba96a9a0dfd21198a17af811
#
_entry.id   c93679e2ba96a9a0dfd21198a17af811
#
_cell.length_a   1.000
_cell.length_b   1.000
_cell.length_c   1.000
_cell.angle_alpha   90.00
_cell.angle_beta   90.00
_cell.angle_gamma   90.00
#
_symmetry.space_group_name_H-M   'P 1'
#
loop_
_entity.id
_entity.type
_entity.pdbx_description
1 polymer ?
#
loop_
_entity_poly.entity_id
_entity_poly.type
_entity_poly.pdbx_seq_one_letter_code
_entity_poly.pdbx_strand_id
1 'polypeptide(L)'
;MNRLEPLVDIRDVSFAYGSVQALAGVSLRLEPGTVGIVGNNGAGKSTLLRILLGLLHPTSGGGTVLGCDVRQSGSQLRGLVGYMPEAHAVVPLLKGVEFVALSGDLYGMPKRDARRRAHEVLNYVGLGELRYRRLDEYSTGNLQRLKLAAALVHDPKLLLLDEPTNGLDPAGRTAMLRTIEDLIAATGKSVILCTHLLADIERVCKQVVVMHHGTVARAGSLDALRQRTASRYSIRWQGPREPYVAALRDHRVGLDAHSESVPAPSGEHHAFVEVPPDWHTARFFELAGRSEAVVVELRPEQEDLERLFFRVTESAPAATASFVGGAGHGN
;
A
#
# COMPACT_ATOMS: atom_id res chain seq x y z
N MET A 1 22.44 13.83 16.98
CA MET A 1 21.67 13.19 15.91
C MET A 1 20.39 13.98 15.71
N ASN A 2 20.29 14.75 14.63
CA ASN A 2 19.07 15.47 14.28
C ASN A 2 17.99 14.42 13.97
N ARG A 3 16.98 14.26 14.83
CA ARG A 3 15.81 13.46 14.49
C ARG A 3 15.08 14.22 13.40
N LEU A 4 15.06 13.66 12.20
CA LEU A 4 14.21 14.17 11.12
C LEU A 4 12.77 14.23 11.66
N GLU A 5 12.08 15.34 11.43
CA GLU A 5 10.68 15.44 11.76
C GLU A 5 9.88 14.37 11.02
N PRO A 6 8.97 13.65 11.67
CA PRO A 6 8.18 12.62 11.00
C PRO A 6 7.31 13.25 9.90
N LEU A 7 7.14 12.51 8.82
CA LEU A 7 6.24 12.88 7.74
C LEU A 7 4.79 12.94 8.22
N VAL A 8 4.40 11.94 9.02
CA VAL A 8 3.09 11.79 9.67
C VAL A 8 3.30 11.32 11.11
N ASP A 9 2.68 11.95 12.09
CA ASP A 9 2.59 11.50 13.48
C ASP A 9 1.16 11.73 13.96
N ILE A 10 0.32 10.70 13.88
CA ILE A 10 -1.08 10.73 14.32
C ILE A 10 -1.31 9.68 15.40
N ARG A 11 -2.21 9.99 16.36
CA ARG A 11 -2.48 9.13 17.51
C ARG A 11 -3.97 9.02 17.77
N ASP A 12 -4.42 7.78 17.94
CA ASP A 12 -5.78 7.38 18.31
C ASP A 12 -6.87 8.04 17.47
N VAL A 13 -6.56 8.22 16.16
CA VAL A 13 -7.44 8.87 15.21
C VAL A 13 -8.63 7.96 14.91
N SER A 14 -9.84 8.44 15.22
CA SER A 14 -11.09 7.80 14.87
C SER A 14 -11.96 8.71 14.03
N PHE A 15 -12.76 8.12 13.14
CA PHE A 15 -13.71 8.86 12.31
C PHE A 15 -14.88 7.98 11.89
N ALA A 16 -16.10 8.56 11.93
CA ALA A 16 -17.32 7.88 11.50
C ALA A 16 -18.12 8.73 10.51
N TYR A 17 -18.73 8.10 9.52
CA TYR A 17 -19.76 8.66 8.65
C TYR A 17 -21.13 8.26 9.21
N GLY A 18 -21.77 9.16 9.98
CA GLY A 18 -23.00 8.80 10.71
C GLY A 18 -22.75 7.64 11.66
N SER A 19 -23.40 6.51 11.45
CA SER A 19 -23.26 5.29 12.26
C SER A 19 -22.11 4.38 11.81
N VAL A 20 -21.49 4.64 10.65
CA VAL A 20 -20.45 3.77 10.08
C VAL A 20 -19.08 4.24 10.52
N GLN A 21 -18.42 3.46 11.36
CA GLN A 21 -17.04 3.72 11.77
C GLN A 21 -16.08 3.42 10.61
N ALA A 22 -15.41 4.47 10.10
CA ALA A 22 -14.46 4.35 9.00
C ALA A 22 -13.01 4.22 9.49
N LEU A 23 -12.68 4.83 10.63
CA LEU A 23 -11.39 4.67 11.30
C LEU A 23 -11.61 4.49 12.81
N ALA A 24 -10.88 3.55 13.42
CA ALA A 24 -10.99 3.17 14.83
C ALA A 24 -9.61 3.18 15.51
N GLY A 25 -9.25 4.26 16.20
CA GLY A 25 -8.03 4.39 17.01
C GLY A 25 -6.73 4.24 16.19
N VAL A 26 -6.68 4.79 14.97
CA VAL A 26 -5.50 4.72 14.11
C VAL A 26 -4.36 5.55 14.70
N SER A 27 -3.26 4.88 15.04
CA SER A 27 -1.99 5.51 15.44
C SER A 27 -0.92 5.13 14.42
N LEU A 28 -0.26 6.15 13.85
CA LEU A 28 0.68 5.95 12.75
C LEU A 28 1.78 7.00 12.80
N ARG A 29 3.03 6.54 12.78
CA ARG A 29 4.20 7.39 12.63
C ARG A 29 4.99 6.95 11.39
N LEU A 30 5.12 7.87 10.44
CA LEU A 30 5.84 7.65 9.19
C LEU A 30 7.01 8.61 9.08
N GLU A 31 8.15 8.08 8.71
CA GLU A 31 9.34 8.88 8.39
C GLU A 31 9.27 9.30 6.90
N PRO A 32 10.00 10.37 6.51
CA PRO A 32 10.11 10.79 5.11
C PRO A 32 10.52 9.64 4.18
N GLY A 33 9.93 9.59 2.99
CA GLY A 33 10.20 8.57 1.99
C GLY A 33 8.95 8.05 1.29
N THR A 34 8.98 6.80 0.85
CA THR A 34 7.89 6.17 0.10
C THR A 34 7.16 5.16 0.97
N VAL A 35 5.87 5.37 1.15
CA VAL A 35 5.01 4.56 2.00
C VAL A 35 3.83 4.04 1.19
N GLY A 36 3.61 2.75 1.22
CA GLY A 36 2.40 2.12 0.68
C GLY A 36 1.34 1.94 1.76
N ILE A 37 0.10 2.30 1.48
CA ILE A 37 -1.06 1.96 2.32
C ILE A 37 -1.88 0.94 1.55
N VAL A 38 -1.97 -0.27 2.07
CA VAL A 38 -2.72 -1.37 1.45
C VAL A 38 -3.89 -1.79 2.33
N GLY A 39 -4.97 -2.21 1.72
CA GLY A 39 -6.16 -2.71 2.40
C GLY A 39 -7.29 -2.94 1.41
N ASN A 40 -8.25 -3.80 1.77
CA ASN A 40 -9.44 -4.04 0.98
C ASN A 40 -10.29 -2.77 0.81
N ASN A 41 -11.23 -2.80 -0.12
CA ASN A 41 -12.22 -1.74 -0.24
C ASN A 41 -13.00 -1.61 1.08
N GLY A 42 -13.17 -0.37 1.55
CA GLY A 42 -13.77 -0.12 2.87
C GLY A 42 -12.80 -0.23 4.07
N ALA A 43 -11.52 -0.56 3.88
CA ALA A 43 -10.55 -0.61 4.97
C ALA A 43 -10.22 0.76 5.63
N GLY A 44 -10.74 1.87 5.08
CA GLY A 44 -10.53 3.22 5.62
C GLY A 44 -9.41 4.02 4.96
N LYS A 45 -8.76 3.50 3.90
CA LYS A 45 -7.61 4.15 3.22
C LYS A 45 -7.91 5.59 2.79
N SER A 46 -8.93 5.79 1.96
CA SER A 46 -9.28 7.13 1.46
C SER A 46 -9.77 8.06 2.56
N THR A 47 -10.39 7.53 3.63
CA THR A 47 -10.77 8.30 4.81
C THR A 47 -9.53 8.79 5.56
N LEU A 48 -8.55 7.92 5.74
CA LEU A 48 -7.26 8.29 6.33
C LEU A 48 -6.58 9.38 5.49
N LEU A 49 -6.49 9.22 4.17
CA LEU A 49 -5.91 10.26 3.30
C LEU A 49 -6.62 11.61 3.44
N ARG A 50 -7.95 11.62 3.49
CA ARG A 50 -8.73 12.87 3.67
C ARG A 50 -8.45 13.54 5.01
N ILE A 51 -8.22 12.78 6.07
CA ILE A 51 -7.79 13.33 7.37
C ILE A 51 -6.36 13.87 7.27
N LEU A 52 -5.43 13.12 6.65
CA LEU A 52 -4.05 13.59 6.44
C LEU A 52 -3.96 14.85 5.57
N LEU A 53 -5.00 15.14 4.77
CA LEU A 53 -5.17 16.37 3.99
C LEU A 53 -5.87 17.51 4.76
N GLY A 54 -6.36 17.24 5.97
CA GLY A 54 -7.20 18.19 6.70
C GLY A 54 -8.53 18.49 6.00
N LEU A 55 -9.03 17.55 5.18
CA LEU A 55 -10.35 17.62 4.54
C LEU A 55 -11.44 17.04 5.44
N LEU A 56 -11.08 16.11 6.31
CA LEU A 56 -11.94 15.55 7.34
C LEU A 56 -11.30 15.77 8.70
N HIS A 57 -12.11 16.18 9.68
CA HIS A 57 -11.67 16.32 11.06
C HIS A 57 -11.95 15.02 11.82
N PRO A 58 -10.95 14.40 12.47
CA PRO A 58 -11.17 13.19 13.24
C PRO A 58 -12.16 13.45 14.40
N THR A 59 -13.01 12.47 14.69
CA THR A 59 -13.95 12.51 15.82
C THR A 59 -13.18 12.47 17.16
N SER A 60 -12.10 11.67 17.21
CA SER A 60 -11.16 11.64 18.34
C SER A 60 -9.72 11.47 17.85
N GLY A 61 -8.75 11.67 18.76
CA GLY A 61 -7.33 11.62 18.40
C GLY A 61 -6.92 12.83 17.57
N GLY A 62 -5.74 12.79 16.97
CA GLY A 62 -5.20 13.89 16.17
C GLY A 62 -3.71 13.69 15.90
N GLY A 63 -3.04 14.75 15.48
CA GLY A 63 -1.60 14.72 15.24
C GLY A 63 -1.19 15.64 14.10
N THR A 64 -0.02 15.38 13.53
CA THR A 64 0.58 16.26 12.53
C THR A 64 0.97 15.55 11.25
N VAL A 65 0.92 16.28 10.14
CA VAL A 65 1.49 15.91 8.84
C VAL A 65 2.41 17.05 8.41
N LEU A 66 3.67 16.77 8.13
CA LEU A 66 4.69 17.79 7.84
C LEU A 66 4.75 18.89 8.91
N GLY A 67 4.55 18.54 10.20
CA GLY A 67 4.49 19.48 11.31
C GLY A 67 3.18 20.27 11.44
N CYS A 68 2.25 20.18 10.46
CA CYS A 68 0.95 20.85 10.49
C CYS A 68 -0.09 19.99 11.21
N ASP A 69 -0.83 20.57 12.17
CA ASP A 69 -1.93 19.90 12.86
C ASP A 69 -3.09 19.61 11.89
N VAL A 70 -3.52 18.33 11.84
CA VAL A 70 -4.58 17.87 10.91
C VAL A 70 -5.96 18.45 11.21
N ARG A 71 -6.18 19.00 12.42
CA ARG A 71 -7.44 19.62 12.83
C ARG A 71 -7.50 21.12 12.56
N GLN A 72 -6.35 21.81 12.62
CA GLN A 72 -6.31 23.27 12.65
C GLN A 72 -5.65 23.87 11.40
N SER A 73 -4.73 23.15 10.77
CA SER A 73 -3.86 23.70 9.74
C SER A 73 -4.22 23.24 8.31
N GLY A 74 -5.49 22.93 8.04
CA GLY A 74 -5.90 22.30 6.77
C GLY A 74 -5.50 23.09 5.51
N SER A 75 -5.59 24.43 5.52
CA SER A 75 -5.18 25.25 4.37
C SER A 75 -3.66 25.23 4.17
N GLN A 76 -2.89 25.43 5.24
CA GLN A 76 -1.43 25.38 5.20
C GLN A 76 -0.94 23.99 4.77
N LEU A 77 -1.54 22.95 5.32
CA LEU A 77 -1.22 21.56 5.01
C LEU A 77 -1.44 21.25 3.52
N ARG A 78 -2.59 21.65 2.96
CA ARG A 78 -2.87 21.46 1.53
C ARG A 78 -1.89 22.19 0.61
N GLY A 79 -1.34 23.32 1.03
CA GLY A 79 -0.27 23.99 0.30
C GLY A 79 1.03 23.20 0.21
N LEU A 80 1.25 22.23 1.13
CA LEU A 80 2.43 21.39 1.18
C LEU A 80 2.22 20.00 0.59
N VAL A 81 0.97 19.60 0.33
CA VAL A 81 0.58 18.26 -0.08
C VAL A 81 -0.09 18.28 -1.44
N GLY A 82 0.40 17.47 -2.36
CA GLY A 82 -0.27 17.19 -3.64
C GLY A 82 -1.16 15.96 -3.49
N TYR A 83 -2.40 16.06 -3.92
CA TYR A 83 -3.35 14.95 -3.83
C TYR A 83 -3.85 14.52 -5.20
N MET A 84 -3.72 13.24 -5.48
CA MET A 84 -4.30 12.58 -6.64
C MET A 84 -5.44 11.68 -6.16
N PRO A 85 -6.72 12.08 -6.33
CA PRO A 85 -7.87 11.28 -5.91
C PRO A 85 -8.11 10.08 -6.82
N GLU A 86 -8.73 9.02 -6.28
CA GLU A 86 -9.20 7.88 -7.08
C GLU A 86 -10.22 8.33 -8.14
N ALA A 87 -11.24 9.09 -7.72
CA ALA A 87 -12.29 9.55 -8.61
C ALA A 87 -11.78 10.52 -9.69
N HIS A 88 -12.45 10.51 -10.85
CA HIS A 88 -12.18 11.46 -11.94
C HIS A 88 -12.81 12.83 -11.61
N ALA A 89 -12.15 13.60 -10.75
CA ALA A 89 -12.54 14.98 -10.43
C ALA A 89 -11.98 15.95 -11.49
N VAL A 90 -12.42 15.83 -12.74
CA VAL A 90 -12.00 16.70 -13.85
C VAL A 90 -13.17 17.50 -14.42
N VAL A 91 -12.87 18.65 -15.01
CA VAL A 91 -13.86 19.48 -15.71
C VAL A 91 -13.80 19.14 -17.21
N PRO A 92 -14.77 18.40 -17.77
CA PRO A 92 -14.65 17.75 -19.08
C PRO A 92 -14.36 18.73 -20.24
N LEU A 93 -14.90 19.93 -20.18
CA LEU A 93 -14.80 20.95 -21.27
C LEU A 93 -13.46 21.70 -21.26
N LEU A 94 -12.68 21.63 -20.20
CA LEU A 94 -11.35 22.26 -20.13
C LEU A 94 -10.34 21.49 -20.96
N LYS A 95 -9.32 22.21 -21.46
CA LYS A 95 -8.10 21.60 -21.97
C LYS A 95 -7.20 21.15 -20.81
N GLY A 96 -6.36 20.14 -21.05
CA GLY A 96 -5.44 19.64 -20.02
C GLY A 96 -4.60 20.73 -19.35
N VAL A 97 -4.05 21.66 -20.16
CA VAL A 97 -3.25 22.78 -19.64
C VAL A 97 -4.08 23.76 -18.82
N GLU A 98 -5.33 23.99 -19.20
CA GLU A 98 -6.23 24.89 -18.47
C GLU A 98 -6.62 24.30 -17.11
N PHE A 99 -6.90 22.99 -17.07
CA PHE A 99 -7.22 22.27 -15.84
C PHE A 99 -6.06 22.28 -14.85
N VAL A 100 -4.84 21.99 -15.31
CA VAL A 100 -3.66 21.97 -14.42
C VAL A 100 -3.29 23.39 -13.99
N ALA A 101 -3.42 24.41 -14.86
CA ALA A 101 -3.22 25.79 -14.47
C ALA A 101 -4.26 26.26 -13.43
N LEU A 102 -5.54 25.89 -13.62
CA LEU A 102 -6.60 26.16 -12.63
C LEU A 102 -6.28 25.51 -11.28
N SER A 103 -5.75 24.28 -11.28
CA SER A 103 -5.29 23.65 -10.04
C SER A 103 -4.21 24.49 -9.36
N GLY A 104 -3.22 25.01 -10.09
CA GLY A 104 -2.21 25.91 -9.55
C GLY A 104 -2.79 27.21 -8.99
N ASP A 105 -3.76 27.83 -9.69
CA ASP A 105 -4.46 29.02 -9.20
C ASP A 105 -5.18 28.75 -7.86
N LEU A 106 -5.82 27.60 -7.71
CA LEU A 106 -6.51 27.19 -6.49
C LEU A 106 -5.54 26.96 -5.30
N TYR A 107 -4.29 26.64 -5.57
CA TYR A 107 -3.21 26.59 -4.57
C TYR A 107 -2.58 27.98 -4.30
N GLY A 108 -3.10 29.04 -4.91
CA GLY A 108 -2.64 30.43 -4.70
C GLY A 108 -1.45 30.85 -5.56
N MET A 109 -1.10 30.09 -6.59
CA MET A 109 -0.04 30.48 -7.52
C MET A 109 -0.48 31.67 -8.39
N PRO A 110 0.41 32.64 -8.71
CA PRO A 110 0.12 33.64 -9.71
C PRO A 110 -0.24 32.99 -11.06
N LYS A 111 -1.28 33.46 -11.75
CA LYS A 111 -1.79 32.86 -12.98
C LYS A 111 -0.73 32.59 -14.06
N ARG A 112 0.25 33.49 -14.19
CA ARG A 112 1.37 33.34 -15.13
C ARG A 112 2.25 32.15 -14.75
N ASP A 113 2.54 32.00 -13.47
CA ASP A 113 3.40 30.92 -12.95
C ASP A 113 2.66 29.59 -12.98
N ALA A 114 1.37 29.56 -12.58
CA ALA A 114 0.51 28.38 -12.68
C ALA A 114 0.46 27.84 -14.11
N ARG A 115 0.30 28.74 -15.12
CA ARG A 115 0.28 28.34 -16.52
C ARG A 115 1.62 27.80 -17.01
N ARG A 116 2.73 28.47 -16.67
CA ARG A 116 4.08 27.99 -16.98
C ARG A 116 4.32 26.62 -16.36
N ARG A 117 4.03 26.47 -15.06
CA ARG A 117 4.21 25.23 -14.34
C ARG A 117 3.31 24.12 -14.87
N ALA A 118 2.09 24.42 -15.31
CA ALA A 118 1.21 23.45 -15.95
C ALA A 118 1.84 22.84 -17.21
N HIS A 119 2.48 23.64 -18.05
CA HIS A 119 3.21 23.12 -19.22
C HIS A 119 4.36 22.20 -18.83
N GLU A 120 5.13 22.56 -17.81
CA GLU A 120 6.26 21.79 -17.33
C GLU A 120 5.82 20.41 -16.79
N VAL A 121 4.83 20.38 -15.88
CA VAL A 121 4.38 19.12 -15.26
C VAL A 121 3.62 18.22 -16.25
N LEU A 122 2.87 18.80 -17.20
CA LEU A 122 2.20 18.03 -18.25
C LEU A 122 3.20 17.38 -19.22
N ASN A 123 4.29 18.07 -19.54
CA ASN A 123 5.37 17.50 -20.32
C ASN A 123 6.06 16.37 -19.54
N TYR A 124 6.31 16.58 -18.23
CA TYR A 124 6.93 15.60 -17.35
C TYR A 124 6.15 14.29 -17.27
N VAL A 125 4.81 14.36 -17.14
CA VAL A 125 3.97 13.15 -17.10
C VAL A 125 3.68 12.54 -18.48
N GLY A 126 4.29 13.07 -19.54
CA GLY A 126 4.21 12.53 -20.91
C GLY A 126 2.91 12.88 -21.66
N LEU A 127 2.24 13.98 -21.28
CA LEU A 127 1.04 14.45 -21.97
C LEU A 127 1.32 15.41 -23.14
N GLY A 128 2.57 15.81 -23.36
CA GLY A 128 3.03 16.55 -24.55
C GLY A 128 1.95 17.42 -25.24
N GLU A 129 1.68 17.18 -26.51
CA GLU A 129 0.66 17.90 -27.30
C GLU A 129 -0.79 17.59 -26.87
N LEU A 130 -1.03 16.47 -26.17
CA LEU A 130 -2.37 16.14 -25.66
C LEU A 130 -2.89 17.21 -24.69
N ARG A 131 -2.00 17.97 -24.02
CA ARG A 131 -2.38 19.06 -23.09
C ARG A 131 -3.29 20.13 -23.72
N TYR A 132 -3.35 20.22 -25.05
CA TYR A 132 -4.20 21.19 -25.77
C TYR A 132 -5.58 20.61 -26.16
N ARG A 133 -5.80 19.30 -25.96
CA ARG A 133 -7.09 18.66 -26.19
C ARG A 133 -8.01 18.81 -24.98
N ARG A 134 -9.29 18.66 -25.19
CA ARG A 134 -10.31 18.67 -24.15
C ARG A 134 -10.24 17.39 -23.32
N LEU A 135 -10.62 17.46 -22.05
CA LEU A 135 -10.51 16.33 -21.13
C LEU A 135 -11.52 15.22 -21.39
N ASP A 136 -12.65 15.51 -22.06
CA ASP A 136 -13.62 14.52 -22.52
C ASP A 136 -13.05 13.61 -23.66
N GLU A 137 -11.94 14.02 -24.28
CA GLU A 137 -11.23 13.23 -25.31
C GLU A 137 -10.10 12.36 -24.73
N TYR A 138 -9.86 12.43 -23.42
CA TYR A 138 -8.76 11.72 -22.79
C TYR A 138 -9.13 10.26 -22.50
N SER A 139 -8.19 9.34 -22.77
CA SER A 139 -8.26 7.97 -22.24
C SER A 139 -8.09 7.96 -20.74
N THR A 140 -8.52 6.89 -20.08
CA THR A 140 -8.30 6.68 -18.63
C THR A 140 -6.84 6.91 -18.24
N GLY A 141 -5.88 6.37 -19.00
CA GLY A 141 -4.46 6.55 -18.73
C GLY A 141 -4.00 7.99 -18.82
N ASN A 142 -4.52 8.76 -19.78
CA ASN A 142 -4.21 10.20 -19.91
C ASN A 142 -4.85 11.00 -18.77
N LEU A 143 -6.06 10.64 -18.32
CA LEU A 143 -6.68 11.25 -17.14
C LEU A 143 -5.90 10.98 -15.86
N GLN A 144 -5.36 9.77 -15.66
CA GLN A 144 -4.50 9.46 -14.51
C GLN A 144 -3.22 10.32 -14.54
N ARG A 145 -2.56 10.43 -15.69
CA ARG A 145 -1.38 11.31 -15.85
C ARG A 145 -1.72 12.78 -15.60
N LEU A 146 -2.87 13.25 -16.07
CA LEU A 146 -3.36 14.60 -15.82
C LEU A 146 -3.56 14.86 -14.33
N LYS A 147 -4.18 13.92 -13.60
CA LYS A 147 -4.38 14.02 -12.14
C LYS A 147 -3.05 14.10 -11.41
N LEU A 148 -2.07 13.29 -11.81
CA LEU A 148 -0.72 13.37 -11.26
C LEU A 148 -0.07 14.74 -11.54
N ALA A 149 -0.21 15.29 -12.77
CA ALA A 149 0.28 16.63 -13.10
C ALA A 149 -0.39 17.71 -12.23
N ALA A 150 -1.71 17.63 -12.03
CA ALA A 150 -2.44 18.57 -11.16
C ALA A 150 -1.98 18.49 -9.69
N ALA A 151 -1.68 17.29 -9.20
CA ALA A 151 -1.13 17.10 -7.85
C ALA A 151 0.31 17.67 -7.70
N LEU A 152 1.06 17.81 -8.81
CA LEU A 152 2.44 18.28 -8.83
C LEU A 152 2.61 19.78 -9.09
N VAL A 153 1.58 20.48 -9.59
CA VAL A 153 1.69 21.83 -10.15
C VAL A 153 2.27 22.85 -9.17
N HIS A 154 1.89 22.79 -7.91
CA HIS A 154 2.30 23.71 -6.83
C HIS A 154 3.58 23.29 -6.11
N ASP A 155 4.29 22.29 -6.63
CA ASP A 155 5.55 21.77 -6.09
C ASP A 155 5.48 21.27 -4.63
N PRO A 156 4.57 20.34 -4.30
CA PRO A 156 4.36 19.86 -2.94
C PRO A 156 5.57 19.13 -2.35
N LYS A 157 5.64 19.07 -1.01
CA LYS A 157 6.65 18.27 -0.27
C LYS A 157 6.25 16.80 -0.13
N LEU A 158 4.95 16.53 -0.10
CA LEU A 158 4.35 15.20 0.04
C LEU A 158 3.32 14.99 -1.07
N LEU A 159 3.33 13.81 -1.69
CA LEU A 159 2.29 13.36 -2.61
C LEU A 159 1.45 12.26 -1.95
N LEU A 160 0.13 12.44 -1.98
CA LEU A 160 -0.84 11.42 -1.62
C LEU A 160 -1.50 10.92 -2.91
N LEU A 161 -1.26 9.66 -3.28
CA LEU A 161 -1.75 9.05 -4.51
C LEU A 161 -2.78 7.97 -4.15
N ASP A 162 -4.05 8.22 -4.48
CA ASP A 162 -5.14 7.28 -4.19
C ASP A 162 -5.49 6.50 -5.45
N GLU A 163 -5.14 5.21 -5.47
CA GLU A 163 -5.33 4.27 -6.58
C GLU A 163 -4.83 4.81 -7.94
N PRO A 164 -3.55 5.25 -8.06
CA PRO A 164 -3.07 5.94 -9.27
C PRO A 164 -3.04 5.07 -10.52
N THR A 165 -3.06 3.75 -10.36
CA THR A 165 -3.02 2.77 -11.45
C THR A 165 -4.38 2.15 -11.76
N ASN A 166 -5.44 2.56 -11.03
CA ASN A 166 -6.78 2.03 -11.23
C ASN A 166 -7.31 2.33 -12.65
N GLY A 167 -7.88 1.29 -13.29
CA GLY A 167 -8.43 1.39 -14.65
C GLY A 167 -7.39 1.44 -15.77
N LEU A 168 -6.11 1.21 -15.47
CA LEU A 168 -5.05 1.12 -16.47
C LEU A 168 -4.84 -0.32 -16.94
N ASP A 169 -4.51 -0.47 -18.22
CA ASP A 169 -3.98 -1.71 -18.77
C ASP A 169 -2.56 -1.99 -18.20
N PRO A 170 -2.01 -3.20 -18.33
CA PRO A 170 -0.70 -3.56 -17.77
C PRO A 170 0.45 -2.64 -18.22
N ALA A 171 0.43 -2.19 -19.48
CA ALA A 171 1.43 -1.29 -20.02
C ALA A 171 1.31 0.12 -19.42
N GLY A 172 0.10 0.66 -19.35
CA GLY A 172 -0.22 1.94 -18.72
C GLY A 172 0.12 1.97 -17.23
N ARG A 173 -0.19 0.87 -16.50
CA ARG A 173 0.18 0.70 -15.09
C ARG A 173 1.70 0.77 -14.92
N THR A 174 2.44 0.00 -15.72
CA THR A 174 3.92 0.00 -15.68
C THR A 174 4.48 1.39 -15.97
N ALA A 175 3.93 2.09 -16.96
CA ALA A 175 4.36 3.45 -17.32
C ALA A 175 4.05 4.47 -16.20
N MET A 176 2.89 4.37 -15.54
CA MET A 176 2.52 5.24 -14.42
C MET A 176 3.46 5.04 -13.23
N LEU A 177 3.71 3.79 -12.84
CA LEU A 177 4.63 3.48 -11.73
C LEU A 177 6.05 3.97 -12.02
N ARG A 178 6.54 3.79 -13.26
CA ARG A 178 7.84 4.35 -13.68
C ARG A 178 7.87 5.87 -13.55
N THR A 179 6.83 6.57 -13.97
CA THR A 179 6.73 8.03 -13.81
C THR A 179 6.83 8.45 -12.34
N ILE A 180 6.19 7.70 -11.44
CA ILE A 180 6.26 7.95 -9.98
C ILE A 180 7.67 7.64 -9.46
N GLU A 181 8.29 6.54 -9.86
CA GLU A 181 9.68 6.18 -9.51
C GLU A 181 10.67 7.27 -9.93
N ASP A 182 10.58 7.71 -11.19
CA ASP A 182 11.44 8.77 -11.76
C ASP A 182 11.26 10.09 -11.00
N LEU A 183 10.02 10.42 -10.62
CA LEU A 183 9.71 11.60 -9.80
C LEU A 183 10.39 11.53 -8.43
N ILE A 184 10.28 10.41 -7.74
CA ILE A 184 10.89 10.19 -6.43
C ILE A 184 12.41 10.31 -6.53
N ALA A 185 13.01 9.65 -7.53
CA ALA A 185 14.45 9.65 -7.76
C ALA A 185 14.98 11.04 -8.07
N ALA A 186 14.26 11.82 -8.90
CA ALA A 186 14.70 13.15 -9.34
C ALA A 186 14.50 14.24 -8.26
N THR A 187 13.51 14.10 -7.38
CA THR A 187 13.11 15.18 -6.47
C THR A 187 13.30 14.87 -4.98
N GLY A 188 13.45 13.61 -4.61
CA GLY A 188 13.50 13.17 -3.22
C GLY A 188 12.19 13.41 -2.44
N LYS A 189 11.07 13.70 -3.12
CA LYS A 189 9.77 13.94 -2.48
C LYS A 189 9.27 12.70 -1.77
N SER A 190 8.57 12.91 -0.66
CA SER A 190 7.85 11.84 0.01
C SER A 190 6.56 11.51 -0.73
N VAL A 191 6.22 10.21 -0.78
CA VAL A 191 5.02 9.71 -1.46
C VAL A 191 4.30 8.74 -0.55
N ILE A 192 2.99 8.92 -0.37
CA ILE A 192 2.09 7.92 0.20
C ILE A 192 1.22 7.40 -0.93
N LEU A 193 1.39 6.12 -1.25
CA LEU A 193 0.67 5.40 -2.29
C LEU A 193 -0.41 4.53 -1.66
N CYS A 194 -1.68 4.83 -1.89
CA CYS A 194 -2.79 3.98 -1.50
C CYS A 194 -3.24 3.12 -2.67
N THR A 195 -3.24 1.81 -2.47
CA THR A 195 -3.71 0.86 -3.48
C THR A 195 -4.12 -0.46 -2.83
N HIS A 196 -4.93 -1.25 -3.52
CA HIS A 196 -5.22 -2.62 -3.16
C HIS A 196 -4.25 -3.61 -3.86
N LEU A 197 -3.36 -3.12 -4.73
CA LEU A 197 -2.41 -3.92 -5.51
C LEU A 197 -1.04 -3.91 -4.84
N LEU A 198 -0.71 -4.99 -4.15
CA LEU A 198 0.55 -5.15 -3.42
C LEU A 198 1.79 -5.01 -4.29
N ALA A 199 1.73 -5.51 -5.53
CA ALA A 199 2.83 -5.40 -6.49
C ALA A 199 3.22 -3.94 -6.82
N ASP A 200 2.27 -2.98 -6.75
CA ASP A 200 2.57 -1.55 -6.93
C ASP A 200 3.35 -1.00 -5.74
N ILE A 201 2.98 -1.43 -4.52
CA ILE A 201 3.67 -1.06 -3.28
C ILE A 201 5.09 -1.63 -3.28
N GLU A 202 5.25 -2.91 -3.60
CA GLU A 202 6.56 -3.58 -3.64
C GLU A 202 7.53 -2.91 -4.60
N ARG A 203 7.00 -2.35 -5.67
CA ARG A 203 7.79 -1.69 -6.69
C ARG A 203 8.24 -0.28 -6.28
N VAL A 204 7.34 0.51 -5.68
CA VAL A 204 7.56 1.96 -5.46
C VAL A 204 7.95 2.29 -4.02
N CYS A 205 7.43 1.52 -3.04
CA CYS A 205 7.49 1.90 -1.64
C CYS A 205 8.60 1.16 -0.88
N LYS A 206 9.13 1.81 0.16
CA LYS A 206 10.08 1.20 1.11
C LYS A 206 9.42 0.81 2.43
N GLN A 207 8.30 1.43 2.75
CA GLN A 207 7.51 1.17 3.94
C GLN A 207 6.09 0.78 3.53
N VAL A 208 5.42 -0.02 4.34
CA VAL A 208 4.03 -0.41 4.11
C VAL A 208 3.22 -0.32 5.40
N VAL A 209 1.98 0.10 5.24
CA VAL A 209 0.93 0.13 6.26
C VAL A 209 -0.22 -0.73 5.76
N VAL A 210 -0.55 -1.79 6.49
CA VAL A 210 -1.68 -2.68 6.18
C VAL A 210 -2.87 -2.22 7.00
N MET A 211 -3.94 -1.82 6.32
CA MET A 211 -5.19 -1.40 6.93
C MET A 211 -6.26 -2.48 6.80
N HIS A 212 -7.01 -2.70 7.88
CA HIS A 212 -8.13 -3.62 7.92
C HIS A 212 -9.24 -3.07 8.82
N HIS A 213 -10.48 -3.02 8.33
CA HIS A 213 -11.65 -2.52 9.07
C HIS A 213 -11.40 -1.24 9.88
N GLY A 214 -10.80 -0.22 9.24
CA GLY A 214 -10.55 1.08 9.85
C GLY A 214 -9.42 1.12 10.87
N THR A 215 -8.61 0.07 11.00
CA THR A 215 -7.46 -0.01 11.89
C THR A 215 -6.16 -0.25 11.13
N VAL A 216 -5.02 0.03 11.77
CA VAL A 216 -3.70 -0.37 11.27
C VAL A 216 -3.38 -1.76 11.83
N ALA A 217 -3.42 -2.76 10.96
CA ALA A 217 -3.12 -4.13 11.33
C ALA A 217 -1.61 -4.40 11.40
N ARG A 218 -0.83 -3.81 10.50
CA ARG A 218 0.63 -3.87 10.46
C ARG A 218 1.23 -2.61 9.85
N ALA A 219 2.43 -2.23 10.31
CA ALA A 219 3.22 -1.16 9.68
C ALA A 219 4.70 -1.45 9.86
N GLY A 220 5.53 -1.12 8.85
CA GLY A 220 6.97 -1.29 8.91
C GLY A 220 7.67 -1.15 7.57
N SER A 221 8.99 -1.35 7.54
CA SER A 221 9.71 -1.43 6.27
C SER A 221 9.36 -2.74 5.56
N LEU A 222 9.30 -2.70 4.22
CA LEU A 222 9.07 -3.89 3.40
C LEU A 222 10.09 -4.99 3.69
N ASP A 223 11.36 -4.61 3.85
CA ASP A 223 12.44 -5.57 4.15
C ASP A 223 12.26 -6.23 5.52
N ALA A 224 11.88 -5.46 6.55
CA ALA A 224 11.65 -6.02 7.89
C ALA A 224 10.41 -6.94 7.93
N LEU A 225 9.39 -6.64 7.11
CA LEU A 225 8.23 -7.51 6.99
C LEU A 225 8.58 -8.81 6.25
N ARG A 226 9.39 -8.72 5.20
CA ARG A 226 9.91 -9.90 4.48
C ARG A 226 10.84 -10.75 5.32
N GLN A 227 11.75 -10.13 6.11
CA GLN A 227 12.72 -10.86 6.95
C GLN A 227 12.07 -11.59 8.13
N ARG A 228 10.98 -11.07 8.70
CA ARG A 228 10.23 -11.75 9.78
C ARG A 228 9.52 -13.02 9.31
N THR A 229 9.47 -13.27 8.04
CA THR A 229 8.78 -14.38 7.42
C THR A 229 9.71 -15.46 6.88
N ALA A 230 11.02 -15.38 7.14
CA ALA A 230 11.98 -16.45 6.85
C ALA A 230 11.77 -17.71 7.73
N SER A 231 10.56 -17.90 8.25
CA SER A 231 10.16 -19.14 8.95
C SER A 231 9.59 -20.21 8.02
N ARG A 232 9.42 -19.90 6.72
CA ARG A 232 8.90 -20.87 5.74
C ARG A 232 9.93 -21.23 4.70
N TYR A 233 9.97 -22.54 4.38
CA TYR A 233 10.85 -23.08 3.36
C TYR A 233 10.08 -24.03 2.46
N SER A 234 10.39 -23.99 1.17
CA SER A 234 10.09 -25.06 0.22
C SER A 234 11.26 -26.03 0.24
N ILE A 235 10.98 -27.30 0.56
CA ILE A 235 11.98 -28.35 0.64
C ILE A 235 11.62 -29.49 -0.31
N ARG A 236 12.61 -29.92 -1.11
CA ARG A 236 12.52 -31.16 -1.91
C ARG A 236 13.59 -32.13 -1.45
N TRP A 237 13.22 -33.39 -1.32
CA TRP A 237 14.14 -34.43 -0.89
C TRP A 237 13.84 -35.74 -1.59
N GLN A 238 14.86 -36.61 -1.64
CA GLN A 238 14.78 -38.00 -2.06
C GLN A 238 14.94 -38.90 -0.84
N GLY A 239 14.36 -40.12 -0.88
CA GLY A 239 14.43 -41.12 0.19
C GLY A 239 13.11 -41.23 0.98
N PRO A 240 13.15 -41.87 2.18
CA PRO A 240 11.95 -42.20 2.93
C PRO A 240 11.19 -40.92 3.38
N ARG A 241 9.89 -40.84 3.04
CA ARG A 241 9.06 -39.68 3.39
C ARG A 241 8.74 -39.63 4.88
N GLU A 242 8.16 -40.73 5.41
CA GLU A 242 7.63 -40.75 6.77
C GLU A 242 8.68 -40.51 7.86
N PRO A 243 9.88 -41.13 7.83
CA PRO A 243 10.91 -40.87 8.83
C PRO A 243 11.38 -39.42 8.86
N TYR A 244 11.54 -38.79 7.66
CA TYR A 244 12.00 -37.43 7.60
C TYR A 244 10.94 -36.44 8.05
N VAL A 245 9.68 -36.65 7.66
CA VAL A 245 8.54 -35.83 8.10
C VAL A 245 8.34 -35.94 9.62
N ALA A 246 8.46 -37.15 10.20
CA ALA A 246 8.38 -37.34 11.64
C ALA A 246 9.50 -36.58 12.37
N ALA A 247 10.76 -36.67 11.87
CA ALA A 247 11.88 -35.94 12.44
C ALA A 247 11.69 -34.41 12.39
N LEU A 248 11.10 -33.86 11.33
CA LEU A 248 10.75 -32.44 11.22
C LEU A 248 9.69 -32.05 12.26
N ARG A 249 8.63 -32.85 12.42
CA ARG A 249 7.53 -32.58 13.37
C ARG A 249 8.02 -32.63 14.82
N ASP A 250 8.92 -33.57 15.19
CA ASP A 250 9.52 -33.67 16.51
C ASP A 250 10.28 -32.41 16.92
N HIS A 251 10.77 -31.66 15.93
CA HIS A 251 11.45 -30.38 16.12
C HIS A 251 10.53 -29.14 15.91
N ARG A 252 9.21 -29.34 16.02
CA ARG A 252 8.17 -28.29 15.87
C ARG A 252 8.14 -27.62 14.50
N VAL A 253 8.57 -28.32 13.47
CA VAL A 253 8.41 -27.84 12.08
C VAL A 253 7.00 -28.21 11.62
N GLY A 254 6.20 -27.17 11.30
CA GLY A 254 4.87 -27.33 10.73
C GLY A 254 4.98 -27.71 9.26
N LEU A 255 4.17 -28.69 8.79
CA LEU A 255 3.99 -28.95 7.36
C LEU A 255 2.66 -28.37 6.91
N ASP A 256 2.68 -27.70 5.77
CA ASP A 256 1.45 -27.15 5.16
C ASP A 256 0.60 -28.28 4.59
N ALA A 257 -0.69 -28.29 4.91
CA ALA A 257 -1.64 -29.29 4.42
C ALA A 257 -1.74 -29.34 2.88
N HIS A 258 -1.42 -28.22 2.19
CA HIS A 258 -1.40 -28.12 0.73
C HIS A 258 -0.13 -28.74 0.10
N SER A 259 0.87 -29.14 0.90
CA SER A 259 2.11 -29.77 0.42
C SER A 259 1.89 -31.16 -0.17
N GLU A 260 0.75 -31.80 0.12
CA GLU A 260 0.47 -33.17 -0.33
C GLU A 260 0.02 -33.26 -1.79
N SER A 261 -0.30 -32.11 -2.42
CA SER A 261 -0.88 -32.06 -3.78
C SER A 261 0.11 -31.63 -4.87
N VAL A 262 1.37 -31.35 -4.55
CA VAL A 262 2.33 -30.92 -5.57
C VAL A 262 3.00 -32.14 -6.19
N PRO A 263 2.81 -32.39 -7.52
CA PRO A 263 3.49 -33.49 -8.19
C PRO A 263 5.00 -33.27 -8.15
N ALA A 264 5.72 -34.17 -7.52
CA ALA A 264 7.18 -34.24 -7.60
C ALA A 264 7.60 -35.26 -8.68
N PRO A 265 8.78 -35.11 -9.31
CA PRO A 265 9.35 -36.13 -10.18
C PRO A 265 9.38 -37.47 -9.46
N SER A 266 9.31 -38.59 -10.19
CA SER A 266 9.24 -39.92 -9.60
C SER A 266 10.41 -40.17 -8.64
N GLY A 267 10.09 -40.42 -7.35
CA GLY A 267 11.06 -40.67 -6.27
C GLY A 267 11.47 -39.44 -5.48
N GLU A 268 10.94 -38.25 -5.75
CA GLU A 268 11.14 -37.04 -4.96
C GLU A 268 9.88 -36.68 -4.15
N HIS A 269 10.12 -36.07 -3.00
CA HIS A 269 9.08 -35.49 -2.15
C HIS A 269 9.24 -33.97 -2.11
N HIS A 270 8.13 -33.26 -2.01
CA HIS A 270 8.10 -31.80 -1.88
C HIS A 270 7.19 -31.41 -0.71
N ALA A 271 7.63 -30.46 0.10
CA ALA A 271 6.80 -29.87 1.15
C ALA A 271 7.12 -28.41 1.37
N PHE A 272 6.09 -27.66 1.77
CA PHE A 272 6.26 -26.36 2.39
C PHE A 272 6.25 -26.55 3.90
N VAL A 273 7.28 -26.01 4.55
CA VAL A 273 7.48 -26.18 5.99
C VAL A 273 7.59 -24.83 6.68
N GLU A 274 7.00 -24.74 7.88
CA GLU A 274 7.13 -23.58 8.75
C GLU A 274 8.01 -23.96 9.94
N VAL A 275 9.08 -23.18 10.16
CA VAL A 275 10.08 -23.47 11.18
C VAL A 275 9.98 -22.52 12.38
N PRO A 276 10.40 -22.93 13.60
CA PRO A 276 10.49 -22.07 14.76
C PRO A 276 11.44 -20.88 14.54
N PRO A 277 11.31 -19.77 15.31
CA PRO A 277 12.14 -18.57 15.16
C PRO A 277 13.65 -18.79 15.35
N ASP A 278 14.03 -19.82 16.10
CA ASP A 278 15.42 -20.21 16.41
C ASP A 278 15.96 -21.29 15.45
N TRP A 279 15.29 -21.53 14.33
CA TRP A 279 15.67 -22.56 13.38
C TRP A 279 16.87 -22.18 12.54
N HIS A 280 17.86 -23.07 12.47
CA HIS A 280 19.00 -22.98 11.56
C HIS A 280 18.82 -23.92 10.38
N THR A 281 19.05 -23.43 9.17
CA THR A 281 18.87 -24.21 7.92
C THR A 281 19.71 -25.49 7.86
N ALA A 282 20.84 -25.53 8.56
CA ALA A 282 21.66 -26.73 8.68
C ALA A 282 20.90 -27.94 9.29
N ARG A 283 19.91 -27.69 10.15
CA ARG A 283 19.08 -28.76 10.77
C ARG A 283 18.28 -29.56 9.74
N PHE A 284 17.86 -28.96 8.63
CA PHE A 284 17.18 -29.71 7.57
C PHE A 284 18.06 -30.85 7.04
N PHE A 285 19.33 -30.55 6.79
CA PHE A 285 20.29 -31.52 6.27
C PHE A 285 20.68 -32.57 7.33
N GLU A 286 20.83 -32.17 8.58
CA GLU A 286 21.12 -33.09 9.70
C GLU A 286 20.01 -34.11 9.92
N LEU A 287 18.74 -33.62 9.92
CA LEU A 287 17.56 -34.48 10.09
C LEU A 287 17.36 -35.39 8.87
N ALA A 288 17.61 -34.89 7.66
CA ALA A 288 17.55 -35.69 6.46
C ALA A 288 18.57 -36.84 6.52
N GLY A 289 19.83 -36.56 6.86
CA GLY A 289 20.85 -37.58 7.00
C GLY A 289 20.52 -38.66 8.05
N ARG A 290 19.89 -38.28 9.18
CA ARG A 290 19.42 -39.23 10.20
C ARG A 290 18.24 -40.09 9.74
N SER A 291 17.48 -39.61 8.76
CA SER A 291 16.28 -40.28 8.22
C SER A 291 16.53 -40.97 6.89
N GLU A 292 17.79 -41.15 6.50
CA GLU A 292 18.19 -41.72 5.18
C GLU A 292 17.61 -40.96 4.00
N ALA A 293 17.30 -39.67 4.19
CA ALA A 293 16.82 -38.76 3.15
C ALA A 293 17.94 -37.82 2.67
N VAL A 294 17.82 -37.34 1.45
CA VAL A 294 18.77 -36.39 0.86
C VAL A 294 17.98 -35.14 0.42
N VAL A 295 18.30 -34.01 0.99
CA VAL A 295 17.71 -32.72 0.56
C VAL A 295 18.30 -32.36 -0.80
N VAL A 296 17.43 -32.29 -1.82
CA VAL A 296 17.78 -31.94 -3.19
C VAL A 296 17.69 -30.44 -3.41
N GLU A 297 16.70 -29.80 -2.76
CA GLU A 297 16.47 -28.37 -2.87
C GLU A 297 15.90 -27.81 -1.58
N LEU A 298 16.43 -26.69 -1.16
CA LEU A 298 15.93 -25.90 -0.03
C LEU A 298 15.87 -24.44 -0.46
N ARG A 299 14.67 -23.90 -0.55
CA ARG A 299 14.45 -22.49 -0.86
C ARG A 299 13.74 -21.83 0.32
N PRO A 300 14.25 -20.70 0.84
CA PRO A 300 13.43 -19.88 1.72
C PRO A 300 12.21 -19.42 0.91
N GLU A 301 11.04 -19.71 1.40
CA GLU A 301 9.82 -19.16 0.83
C GLU A 301 9.70 -17.74 1.40
N GLN A 302 9.99 -16.76 0.55
CA GLN A 302 9.65 -15.38 0.90
C GLN A 302 8.14 -15.32 0.98
N GLU A 303 7.63 -15.01 2.16
CA GLU A 303 6.20 -14.73 2.26
C GLU A 303 5.92 -13.52 1.38
N ASP A 304 5.18 -13.77 0.33
CA ASP A 304 4.64 -12.72 -0.52
C ASP A 304 3.78 -11.81 0.37
N LEU A 305 3.90 -10.50 0.20
CA LEU A 305 3.07 -9.53 0.91
C LEU A 305 1.57 -9.87 0.78
N GLU A 306 1.18 -10.54 -0.30
CA GLU A 306 -0.19 -11.03 -0.48
C GLU A 306 -0.59 -12.04 0.60
N ARG A 307 0.27 -13.01 0.92
CA ARG A 307 -0.02 -13.99 1.98
C ARG A 307 -0.02 -13.35 3.37
N LEU A 308 0.91 -12.43 3.63
CA LEU A 308 0.91 -11.64 4.86
C LEU A 308 -0.38 -10.82 4.99
N PHE A 309 -0.82 -10.22 3.91
CA PHE A 309 -2.08 -9.48 3.83
C PHE A 309 -3.28 -10.39 4.11
N PHE A 310 -3.37 -11.56 3.47
CA PHE A 310 -4.44 -12.54 3.69
C PHE A 310 -4.45 -13.02 5.15
N ARG A 311 -3.31 -13.38 5.74
CA ARG A 311 -3.26 -13.78 7.15
C ARG A 311 -3.74 -12.69 8.10
N VAL A 312 -3.32 -11.45 7.88
CA VAL A 312 -3.72 -10.32 8.71
C VAL A 312 -5.22 -10.02 8.57
N THR A 313 -5.77 -10.24 7.38
CA THR A 313 -7.20 -10.02 7.12
C THR A 313 -8.09 -11.19 7.56
N GLU A 314 -7.57 -12.42 7.59
CA GLU A 314 -8.31 -13.61 8.05
C GLU A 314 -8.19 -13.84 9.56
N SER A 315 -7.08 -13.43 10.20
CA SER A 315 -6.83 -13.63 11.64
C SER A 315 -7.49 -12.59 12.53
N ALA A 316 -8.04 -11.50 12.00
CA ALA A 316 -8.78 -10.51 12.77
C ALA A 316 -10.18 -11.07 13.06
N PRO A 317 -10.61 -11.19 14.34
CA PRO A 317 -11.95 -11.64 14.66
C PRO A 317 -12.95 -10.68 14.00
N ALA A 318 -13.85 -11.23 13.19
CA ALA A 318 -15.00 -10.50 12.69
C ALA A 318 -15.76 -9.93 13.89
N ALA A 319 -15.68 -8.61 14.09
CA ALA A 319 -16.56 -7.94 15.04
C ALA A 319 -17.99 -8.21 14.54
N THR A 320 -18.69 -9.10 15.22
CA THR A 320 -20.08 -9.49 14.98
C THR A 320 -20.93 -8.23 15.03
N ALA A 321 -21.29 -7.70 13.88
CA ALA A 321 -22.40 -6.79 13.74
C ALA A 321 -23.68 -7.63 13.96
N SER A 322 -24.14 -7.67 15.21
CA SER A 322 -25.46 -8.19 15.55
C SER A 322 -26.51 -7.27 14.94
N PHE A 323 -27.07 -7.69 13.82
CA PHE A 323 -28.33 -7.17 13.33
C PHE A 323 -29.42 -7.55 14.32
N VAL A 324 -29.79 -6.64 15.20
CA VAL A 324 -31.05 -6.72 15.96
C VAL A 324 -32.17 -6.34 14.99
N GLY A 325 -32.82 -7.37 14.42
CA GLY A 325 -34.07 -7.22 13.70
C GLY A 325 -35.17 -6.79 14.69
N GLY A 326 -35.54 -5.52 14.63
CA GLY A 326 -36.77 -5.03 15.26
C GLY A 326 -37.97 -5.40 14.40
N ALA A 327 -38.65 -6.47 14.78
CA ALA A 327 -39.97 -6.81 14.26
C ALA A 327 -41.00 -5.78 14.73
N GLY A 328 -41.91 -5.45 13.82
CA GLY A 328 -42.92 -4.43 13.97
C GLY A 328 -43.98 -4.68 15.03
N HIS A 329 -44.79 -3.64 15.18
CA HIS A 329 -46.24 -3.57 15.47
C HIS A 329 -46.58 -2.11 15.26
N GLY A 330 -47.42 -1.70 14.35
CA GLY A 330 -48.84 -1.96 14.25
C GLY A 330 -49.63 -1.00 15.18
N ASN A 331 -49.94 0.20 14.73
CA ASN A 331 -51.27 0.80 14.71
C ASN A 331 -51.21 2.10 13.91
#